data_19479466fdeb7259778e948f5039d96c
#
_entry.id   19479466fdeb7259778e948f5039d96c
#
_cell.length_a   1.000
_cell.length_b   1.000
_cell.length_c   1.000
_cell.angle_alpha   90.00
_cell.angle_beta   90.00
_cell.angle_gamma   90.00
#
_symmetry.space_group_name_H-M   'P 1'
#
loop_
_entity.id
_entity.type
_entity.pdbx_description
1 polymer ?
#
loop_
_entity_poly.entity_id
_entity_poly.type
_entity_poly.pdbx_seq_one_letter_code
_entity_poly.pdbx_strand_id
1 'polypeptide(L)'
;MGWNCFGVVQSYKNNRKTQVQEFTTNNVRLFSYNSLRSATGHFHPSNKIGGGGFGVVYKGVLRDGTCIAIKCLSAESKQGTKEFLTEINMISNTQHPNLVQLIGCCVESGNRMLIYEYLKNNSLASALLGSNGKRVALNWPQRVAICLGTASGLAFLHEEASPTIVHRDIKASNILIDENLHPKIGDFGLAKLFPENVTHLSTRVAGTM
;
A
#
# COMPACT_ATOMS: atom_id res chain seq x y z
N MET A 1 0.98 -25.00 14.25
CA MET A 1 1.94 -24.29 15.10
C MET A 1 1.87 -22.82 14.74
N GLY A 2 1.17 -22.04 15.55
CA GLY A 2 0.98 -20.61 15.32
C GLY A 2 2.21 -19.84 15.77
N TRP A 3 2.88 -19.20 14.84
CA TRP A 3 3.97 -18.27 15.16
C TRP A 3 3.35 -16.93 15.55
N ASN A 4 3.50 -16.57 16.80
CA ASN A 4 3.02 -15.31 17.36
C ASN A 4 3.77 -14.12 16.74
N CYS A 5 3.04 -13.15 16.20
CA CYS A 5 3.54 -11.85 15.71
C CYS A 5 4.32 -11.03 16.76
N PHE A 6 4.26 -11.40 18.02
CA PHE A 6 5.01 -10.75 19.11
C PHE A 6 6.54 -10.80 18.95
N GLY A 7 7.08 -11.81 18.28
CA GLY A 7 8.54 -11.99 18.14
C GLY A 7 9.23 -10.97 17.23
N VAL A 8 8.54 -10.46 16.21
CA VAL A 8 9.15 -9.52 15.23
C VAL A 8 9.28 -8.11 15.83
N VAL A 9 8.34 -7.73 16.68
CA VAL A 9 8.38 -6.42 17.37
C VAL A 9 9.44 -6.41 18.49
N GLN A 10 9.69 -7.55 19.14
CA GLN A 10 10.67 -7.66 20.23
C GLN A 10 12.13 -7.59 19.75
N SER A 11 12.43 -8.09 18.55
CA SER A 11 13.77 -7.98 17.96
C SER A 11 14.17 -6.54 17.60
N TYR A 12 13.19 -5.63 17.46
CA TYR A 12 13.42 -4.22 17.17
C TYR A 12 13.69 -3.35 18.42
N LYS A 13 13.37 -3.87 19.62
CA LYS A 13 13.53 -3.13 20.90
C LYS A 13 14.98 -2.98 21.36
N ASN A 14 15.94 -3.73 20.81
CA ASN A 14 17.29 -3.79 21.36
C ASN A 14 18.29 -2.76 20.84
N ASN A 15 17.87 -1.80 19.98
CA ASN A 15 18.79 -0.72 19.61
C ASN A 15 18.06 0.63 19.42
N ARG A 16 18.20 1.47 20.45
CA ARG A 16 17.83 2.89 20.59
C ARG A 16 16.43 3.19 21.13
N LYS A 17 16.44 3.85 22.30
CA LYS A 17 15.31 4.57 22.92
C LYS A 17 14.64 5.51 21.92
N THR A 18 13.57 5.03 21.27
CA THR A 18 12.63 5.87 20.54
C THR A 18 11.27 5.20 20.76
N GLN A 19 10.28 5.94 21.22
CA GLN A 19 8.92 5.48 21.45
C GLN A 19 8.39 4.77 20.20
N VAL A 20 8.43 3.46 20.20
CA VAL A 20 7.71 2.63 19.25
C VAL A 20 6.35 2.38 19.88
N GLN A 21 5.31 3.05 19.39
CA GLN A 21 3.93 2.68 19.69
C GLN A 21 3.79 1.18 19.42
N GLU A 22 3.22 0.45 20.37
CA GLU A 22 2.91 -0.98 20.21
C GLU A 22 1.90 -1.12 19.08
N PHE A 23 2.36 -1.69 17.96
CA PHE A 23 1.51 -1.98 16.84
C PHE A 23 0.85 -3.34 17.05
N THR A 24 -0.43 -3.36 17.30
CA THR A 24 -1.25 -4.57 17.27
C THR A 24 -1.53 -4.94 15.80
N THR A 25 -0.60 -5.65 15.18
CA THR A 25 -0.76 -6.16 13.80
C THR A 25 -1.46 -7.53 13.79
N ASN A 26 -2.58 -7.67 14.45
CA ASN A 26 -3.26 -8.97 14.59
C ASN A 26 -3.77 -9.55 13.24
N ASN A 27 -3.77 -8.78 12.15
CA ASN A 27 -4.34 -9.20 10.87
C ASN A 27 -3.37 -9.19 9.67
N VAL A 28 -2.08 -8.86 9.87
CA VAL A 28 -1.12 -8.77 8.75
C VAL A 28 -0.30 -10.05 8.65
N ARG A 29 -0.38 -10.76 7.54
CA ARG A 29 0.41 -11.98 7.26
C ARG A 29 1.88 -11.63 7.08
N LEU A 30 2.77 -12.37 7.77
CA LEU A 30 4.20 -12.25 7.58
C LEU A 30 4.67 -13.17 6.44
N PHE A 31 5.45 -12.62 5.53
CA PHE A 31 6.09 -13.35 4.43
C PHE A 31 7.60 -13.39 4.64
N SER A 32 8.23 -14.53 4.36
CA SER A 32 9.69 -14.61 4.32
C SER A 32 10.25 -13.96 3.05
N TYR A 33 11.43 -13.36 3.16
CA TYR A 33 12.15 -12.80 2.02
C TYR A 33 12.33 -13.83 0.89
N ASN A 34 12.70 -15.07 1.24
CA ASN A 34 12.90 -16.12 0.25
C ASN A 34 11.61 -16.48 -0.52
N SER A 35 10.45 -16.46 0.16
CA SER A 35 9.17 -16.68 -0.49
C SER A 35 8.87 -15.59 -1.53
N LEU A 36 9.10 -14.33 -1.17
CA LEU A 36 8.87 -13.18 -2.06
C LEU A 36 9.90 -13.13 -3.21
N ARG A 37 11.16 -13.47 -2.92
CA ARG A 37 12.19 -13.60 -3.92
C ARG A 37 11.84 -14.66 -4.96
N SER A 38 11.34 -15.82 -4.52
CA SER A 38 10.89 -16.88 -5.42
C SER A 38 9.66 -16.43 -6.23
N ALA A 39 8.65 -15.82 -5.58
CA ALA A 39 7.43 -15.35 -6.22
C ALA A 39 7.68 -14.32 -7.33
N THR A 40 8.76 -13.53 -7.21
CA THR A 40 9.12 -12.48 -8.18
C THR A 40 10.18 -12.91 -9.21
N GLY A 41 10.56 -14.18 -9.24
CA GLY A 41 11.69 -14.63 -10.06
C GLY A 41 12.98 -13.90 -9.70
N HIS A 42 13.31 -13.81 -8.40
CA HIS A 42 14.48 -13.12 -7.87
C HIS A 42 14.46 -11.60 -8.12
N PHE A 43 13.26 -10.97 -8.01
CA PHE A 43 13.02 -9.56 -8.32
C PHE A 43 13.49 -9.18 -9.73
N HIS A 44 13.22 -10.09 -10.69
CA HIS A 44 13.64 -9.90 -12.07
C HIS A 44 13.01 -8.63 -12.67
N PRO A 45 13.78 -7.84 -13.45
CA PRO A 45 13.30 -6.57 -14.03
C PRO A 45 12.02 -6.70 -14.85
N SER A 46 11.78 -7.84 -15.52
CA SER A 46 10.54 -8.08 -16.27
C SER A 46 9.28 -8.11 -15.41
N ASN A 47 9.42 -8.36 -14.11
CA ASN A 47 8.33 -8.38 -13.14
C ASN A 47 8.15 -7.03 -12.44
N LYS A 48 8.97 -6.02 -12.78
CA LYS A 48 8.80 -4.66 -12.27
C LYS A 48 7.58 -4.01 -12.91
N ILE A 49 6.60 -3.63 -12.08
CA ILE A 49 5.33 -3.01 -12.52
C ILE A 49 5.23 -1.53 -12.14
N GLY A 50 6.08 -1.06 -11.24
CA GLY A 50 6.11 0.34 -10.81
C GLY A 50 7.43 0.69 -10.14
N GLY A 51 7.67 2.00 -9.96
CA GLY A 51 8.84 2.50 -9.24
C GLY A 51 8.87 4.02 -9.23
N GLY A 52 9.42 4.57 -8.16
CA GLY A 52 9.53 6.01 -7.93
C GLY A 52 10.22 6.29 -6.60
N GLY A 53 10.07 7.49 -6.07
CA GLY A 53 10.64 7.91 -4.78
C GLY A 53 10.21 7.04 -3.59
N PHE A 54 9.08 6.37 -3.70
CA PHE A 54 8.50 5.50 -2.66
C PHE A 54 8.96 4.03 -2.74
N GLY A 55 9.88 3.70 -3.64
CA GLY A 55 10.39 2.34 -3.79
C GLY A 55 10.06 1.72 -5.15
N VAL A 56 10.28 0.40 -5.25
CA VAL A 56 10.04 -0.38 -6.47
C VAL A 56 8.95 -1.39 -6.22
N VAL A 57 8.02 -1.55 -7.17
CA VAL A 57 6.92 -2.51 -7.09
C VAL A 57 7.12 -3.62 -8.10
N TYR A 58 7.04 -4.86 -7.62
CA TYR A 58 7.13 -6.07 -8.45
C TYR A 58 5.83 -6.85 -8.42
N LYS A 59 5.46 -7.42 -9.55
CA LYS A 59 4.46 -8.49 -9.62
C LYS A 59 5.10 -9.78 -9.13
N GLY A 60 4.39 -10.53 -8.29
CA GLY A 60 4.79 -11.86 -7.86
C GLY A 60 3.64 -12.85 -8.04
N VAL A 61 3.97 -14.14 -8.10
CA VAL A 61 3.01 -15.24 -8.08
C VAL A 61 3.41 -16.18 -6.96
N LEU A 62 2.53 -16.32 -5.97
CA LEU A 62 2.73 -17.23 -4.85
C LEU A 62 2.60 -18.71 -5.31
N ARG A 63 3.01 -19.65 -4.46
CA ARG A 63 2.96 -21.09 -4.77
C ARG A 63 1.55 -21.62 -5.02
N ASP A 64 0.55 -20.99 -4.45
CA ASP A 64 -0.89 -21.31 -4.64
C ASP A 64 -1.47 -20.67 -5.93
N GLY A 65 -0.66 -19.98 -6.73
CA GLY A 65 -1.07 -19.27 -7.93
C GLY A 65 -1.58 -17.84 -7.69
N THR A 66 -1.67 -17.38 -6.44
CA THR A 66 -2.14 -16.03 -6.13
C THR A 66 -1.19 -14.98 -6.67
N CYS A 67 -1.70 -14.06 -7.50
CA CYS A 67 -0.95 -12.89 -7.97
C CYS A 67 -0.92 -11.81 -6.89
N ILE A 68 0.27 -11.27 -6.62
CA ILE A 68 0.50 -10.22 -5.62
C ILE A 68 1.33 -9.08 -6.21
N ALA A 69 1.23 -7.90 -5.59
CA ALA A 69 2.11 -6.77 -5.83
C ALA A 69 2.99 -6.56 -4.59
N ILE A 70 4.30 -6.49 -4.79
CA ILE A 70 5.29 -6.38 -3.71
C ILE A 70 5.98 -5.02 -3.83
N LYS A 71 5.71 -4.12 -2.89
CA LYS A 71 6.35 -2.80 -2.78
C LYS A 71 7.59 -2.94 -1.90
N CYS A 72 8.77 -2.83 -2.51
CA CYS A 72 10.05 -2.85 -1.83
C CYS A 72 10.43 -1.42 -1.44
N LEU A 73 10.49 -1.12 -0.16
CA LEU A 73 10.85 0.20 0.37
C LEU A 73 12.36 0.28 0.65
N SER A 74 12.94 1.47 0.50
CA SER A 74 14.35 1.67 0.81
C SER A 74 14.61 1.45 2.30
N ALA A 75 15.45 0.47 2.60
CA ALA A 75 15.81 0.10 3.97
C ALA A 75 16.71 1.14 4.65
N GLU A 76 17.50 1.88 3.87
CA GLU A 76 18.52 2.81 4.35
C GLU A 76 17.94 4.20 4.67
N SER A 77 16.78 4.54 4.12
CA SER A 77 16.17 5.84 4.35
C SER A 77 15.26 5.82 5.60
N LYS A 78 15.43 6.84 6.46
CA LYS A 78 14.49 7.10 7.57
C LYS A 78 13.06 7.29 7.05
N GLN A 79 12.92 7.84 5.84
CA GLN A 79 11.66 8.05 5.16
C GLN A 79 10.97 6.72 4.81
N GLY A 80 11.69 5.77 4.20
CA GLY A 80 11.13 4.45 3.85
C GLY A 80 10.66 3.65 5.07
N THR A 81 11.36 3.76 6.21
CA THR A 81 10.90 3.15 7.47
C THR A 81 9.60 3.79 7.95
N LYS A 82 9.50 5.12 7.89
CA LYS A 82 8.30 5.85 8.30
C LYS A 82 7.10 5.52 7.41
N GLU A 83 7.31 5.49 6.10
CA GLU A 83 6.28 5.10 5.13
C GLU A 83 5.78 3.68 5.36
N PHE A 84 6.71 2.72 5.55
CA PHE A 84 6.37 1.34 5.87
C PHE A 84 5.45 1.21 7.08
N LEU A 85 5.81 1.87 8.19
CA LEU A 85 5.01 1.84 9.41
C LEU A 85 3.67 2.56 9.23
N THR A 86 3.67 3.69 8.51
CA THR A 86 2.45 4.44 8.21
C THR A 86 1.49 3.58 7.39
N GLU A 87 1.93 2.95 6.31
CA GLU A 87 1.07 2.12 5.46
C GLU A 87 0.48 0.93 6.23
N ILE A 88 1.29 0.22 7.02
CA ILE A 88 0.77 -0.90 7.84
C ILE A 88 -0.31 -0.40 8.78
N ASN A 89 -0.06 0.69 9.52
CA ASN A 89 -1.03 1.21 10.49
C ASN A 89 -2.33 1.68 9.86
N MET A 90 -2.26 2.27 8.66
CA MET A 90 -3.45 2.81 8.00
C MET A 90 -4.32 1.71 7.40
N ILE A 91 -3.70 0.70 6.76
CA ILE A 91 -4.42 -0.26 5.91
C ILE A 91 -4.69 -1.60 6.59
N SER A 92 -3.90 -2.00 7.61
CA SER A 92 -4.00 -3.34 8.20
C SER A 92 -5.39 -3.69 8.75
N ASN A 93 -6.12 -2.69 9.22
CA ASN A 93 -7.46 -2.83 9.80
C ASN A 93 -8.56 -2.18 8.94
N THR A 94 -8.21 -1.73 7.73
CA THR A 94 -9.12 -0.97 6.87
C THR A 94 -9.50 -1.83 5.67
N GLN A 95 -10.79 -2.12 5.50
CA GLN A 95 -11.31 -2.90 4.37
C GLN A 95 -12.46 -2.15 3.71
N HIS A 96 -12.32 -1.89 2.42
CA HIS A 96 -13.36 -1.26 1.61
C HIS A 96 -13.15 -1.67 0.14
N PRO A 97 -14.21 -1.87 -0.66
CA PRO A 97 -14.09 -2.27 -2.07
C PRO A 97 -13.22 -1.35 -2.92
N ASN A 98 -13.19 -0.07 -2.60
CA ASN A 98 -12.41 0.94 -3.31
C ASN A 98 -11.08 1.32 -2.63
N LEU A 99 -10.55 0.46 -1.75
CA LEU A 99 -9.21 0.56 -1.18
C LEU A 99 -8.39 -0.67 -1.56
N VAL A 100 -7.10 -0.47 -1.84
CA VAL A 100 -6.17 -1.57 -2.11
C VAL A 100 -5.94 -2.38 -0.83
N GLN A 101 -6.12 -3.70 -0.91
CA GLN A 101 -5.96 -4.58 0.23
C GLN A 101 -4.49 -4.89 0.49
N LEU A 102 -4.05 -4.67 1.73
CA LEU A 102 -2.77 -5.16 2.23
C LEU A 102 -2.93 -6.65 2.62
N ILE A 103 -2.18 -7.53 1.96
CA ILE A 103 -2.17 -8.98 2.23
C ILE A 103 -1.18 -9.32 3.33
N GLY A 104 -0.06 -8.59 3.40
CA GLY A 104 0.97 -8.86 4.38
C GLY A 104 2.20 -7.98 4.26
N CYS A 105 3.22 -8.32 5.02
CA CYS A 105 4.50 -7.64 4.98
C CYS A 105 5.68 -8.60 5.14
N CYS A 106 6.88 -8.11 4.81
CA CYS A 106 8.15 -8.78 5.09
C CYS A 106 9.10 -7.79 5.76
N VAL A 107 9.71 -8.23 6.88
CA VAL A 107 10.74 -7.50 7.62
C VAL A 107 11.85 -8.48 7.94
N GLU A 108 12.75 -8.71 7.01
CA GLU A 108 13.87 -9.63 7.16
C GLU A 108 15.16 -9.00 6.61
N SER A 109 16.26 -9.19 7.32
CA SER A 109 17.63 -8.81 6.87
C SER A 109 17.72 -7.37 6.35
N GLY A 110 17.02 -6.44 7.02
CA GLY A 110 16.97 -5.03 6.60
C GLY A 110 15.99 -4.72 5.47
N ASN A 111 15.42 -5.73 4.82
CA ASN A 111 14.40 -5.52 3.79
C ASN A 111 13.05 -5.18 4.42
N ARG A 112 12.34 -4.21 3.83
CA ARG A 112 10.98 -3.84 4.18
C ARG A 112 10.12 -3.89 2.94
N MET A 113 9.15 -4.80 2.94
CA MET A 113 8.26 -5.00 1.80
C MET A 113 6.83 -5.05 2.26
N LEU A 114 5.95 -4.43 1.50
CA LEU A 114 4.51 -4.49 1.66
C LEU A 114 3.93 -5.33 0.53
N ILE A 115 3.03 -6.22 0.86
CA ILE A 115 2.43 -7.16 -0.08
C ILE A 115 0.95 -6.84 -0.22
N TYR A 116 0.54 -6.50 -1.43
CA TYR A 116 -0.82 -6.10 -1.78
C TYR A 116 -1.46 -7.06 -2.77
N GLU A 117 -2.78 -6.99 -2.89
CA GLU A 117 -3.47 -7.58 -4.03
C GLU A 117 -2.90 -7.03 -5.34
N TYR A 118 -2.83 -7.88 -6.37
CA TYR A 118 -2.37 -7.46 -7.69
C TYR A 118 -3.53 -6.94 -8.53
N LEU A 119 -3.42 -5.70 -9.00
CA LEU A 119 -4.42 -5.06 -9.83
C LEU A 119 -3.95 -5.00 -11.29
N LYS A 120 -4.70 -5.66 -12.17
CA LYS A 120 -4.28 -6.00 -13.53
C LYS A 120 -4.11 -4.79 -14.44
N ASN A 121 -4.95 -3.77 -14.28
CA ASN A 121 -4.97 -2.59 -15.14
C ASN A 121 -4.08 -1.43 -14.64
N ASN A 122 -3.22 -1.70 -13.65
CA ASN A 122 -2.32 -0.69 -13.09
C ASN A 122 -3.07 0.54 -12.54
N SER A 123 -2.47 1.72 -12.67
CA SER A 123 -3.04 2.98 -12.19
C SER A 123 -3.89 3.68 -13.27
N LEU A 124 -4.80 4.52 -12.81
CA LEU A 124 -5.60 5.40 -13.67
C LEU A 124 -4.70 6.31 -14.54
N ALA A 125 -3.58 6.78 -14.00
CA ALA A 125 -2.58 7.52 -14.78
C ALA A 125 -2.05 6.67 -15.94
N SER A 126 -1.72 5.41 -15.69
CA SER A 126 -1.24 4.48 -16.73
C SER A 126 -2.32 4.17 -17.77
N ALA A 127 -3.56 4.01 -17.32
CA ALA A 127 -4.70 3.77 -18.22
C ALA A 127 -5.00 4.95 -19.14
N LEU A 128 -4.89 6.18 -18.63
CA LEU A 128 -5.22 7.40 -19.40
C LEU A 128 -4.04 7.92 -20.22
N LEU A 129 -2.82 7.90 -19.66
CA LEU A 129 -1.64 8.61 -20.17
C LEU A 129 -0.49 7.66 -20.56
N GLY A 130 -0.63 6.36 -20.32
CA GLY A 130 0.41 5.37 -20.62
C GLY A 130 0.76 5.31 -22.11
N SER A 131 1.94 4.74 -22.41
CA SER A 131 2.35 4.45 -23.79
C SER A 131 1.43 3.43 -24.46
N ASN A 132 1.45 3.37 -25.79
CA ASN A 132 0.68 2.40 -26.59
C ASN A 132 0.87 0.97 -26.04
N GLY A 133 -0.24 0.27 -25.77
CA GLY A 133 -0.27 -1.05 -25.14
C GLY A 133 -0.50 -1.06 -23.62
N LYS A 134 -0.40 0.10 -22.94
CA LYS A 134 -0.76 0.24 -21.51
C LYS A 134 -2.03 1.07 -21.29
N ARG A 135 -2.51 1.75 -22.33
CA ARG A 135 -3.76 2.52 -22.26
C ARG A 135 -4.96 1.58 -22.24
N VAL A 136 -5.91 1.90 -21.39
CA VAL A 136 -7.23 1.25 -21.36
C VAL A 136 -8.22 2.21 -21.99
N ALA A 137 -8.94 1.76 -23.02
CA ALA A 137 -10.00 2.56 -23.64
C ALA A 137 -11.19 2.64 -22.67
N LEU A 138 -11.28 3.75 -21.94
CA LEU A 138 -12.36 4.01 -20.99
C LEU A 138 -13.44 4.86 -21.69
N ASN A 139 -14.65 4.32 -21.82
CA ASN A 139 -15.83 5.09 -22.22
C ASN A 139 -16.31 6.01 -21.08
N TRP A 140 -17.27 6.91 -21.38
CA TRP A 140 -17.73 7.88 -20.41
C TRP A 140 -18.39 7.24 -19.16
N PRO A 141 -19.29 6.25 -19.27
CA PRO A 141 -19.84 5.55 -18.11
C PRO A 141 -18.76 4.94 -17.21
N GLN A 142 -17.72 4.32 -17.76
CA GLN A 142 -16.60 3.75 -16.99
C GLN A 142 -15.80 4.85 -16.26
N ARG A 143 -15.57 6.00 -16.88
CA ARG A 143 -14.92 7.14 -16.22
C ARG A 143 -15.73 7.65 -15.05
N VAL A 144 -17.04 7.78 -15.20
CA VAL A 144 -17.96 8.17 -14.11
C VAL A 144 -17.92 7.13 -12.98
N ALA A 145 -17.98 5.83 -13.30
CA ALA A 145 -17.91 4.77 -12.30
C ALA A 145 -16.58 4.80 -11.52
N ILE A 146 -15.46 5.06 -12.20
CA ILE A 146 -14.15 5.23 -11.55
C ILE A 146 -14.15 6.44 -10.62
N CYS A 147 -14.71 7.57 -11.03
CA CYS A 147 -14.81 8.74 -10.17
C CYS A 147 -15.68 8.48 -8.92
N LEU A 148 -16.84 7.85 -9.11
CA LEU A 148 -17.77 7.53 -8.00
C LEU A 148 -17.15 6.52 -7.03
N GLY A 149 -16.52 5.45 -7.51
CA GLY A 149 -15.85 4.48 -6.65
C GLY A 149 -14.65 5.10 -5.90
N THR A 150 -13.89 5.99 -6.54
CA THR A 150 -12.82 6.73 -5.86
C THR A 150 -13.38 7.63 -4.76
N ALA A 151 -14.47 8.35 -5.04
CA ALA A 151 -15.15 9.19 -4.05
C ALA A 151 -15.70 8.36 -2.89
N SER A 152 -16.28 7.19 -3.16
CA SER A 152 -16.77 6.26 -2.13
C SER A 152 -15.64 5.78 -1.20
N GLY A 153 -14.48 5.38 -1.76
CA GLY A 153 -13.31 5.01 -0.94
C GLY A 153 -12.79 6.16 -0.10
N LEU A 154 -12.81 7.38 -0.62
CA LEU A 154 -12.39 8.57 0.11
C LEU A 154 -13.38 8.97 1.22
N ALA A 155 -14.69 8.91 0.96
CA ALA A 155 -15.73 9.14 1.96
C ALA A 155 -15.59 8.13 3.11
N PHE A 156 -15.38 6.83 2.81
CA PHE A 156 -15.15 5.82 3.82
C PHE A 156 -13.95 6.17 4.72
N LEU A 157 -12.82 6.61 4.15
CA LEU A 157 -11.64 6.99 4.93
C LEU A 157 -11.90 8.19 5.86
N HIS A 158 -12.76 9.13 5.45
CA HIS A 158 -13.02 10.35 6.18
C HIS A 158 -14.16 10.23 7.20
N GLU A 159 -15.13 9.36 6.97
CA GLU A 159 -16.39 9.32 7.72
C GLU A 159 -16.61 8.02 8.48
N GLU A 160 -16.16 6.88 7.94
CA GLU A 160 -16.45 5.55 8.50
C GLU A 160 -15.23 4.90 9.16
N ALA A 161 -14.02 5.22 8.68
CA ALA A 161 -12.79 4.68 9.28
C ALA A 161 -12.57 5.24 10.70
N SER A 162 -12.29 4.35 11.65
CA SER A 162 -11.97 4.76 13.02
C SER A 162 -10.58 4.26 13.43
N PRO A 163 -9.65 5.17 13.70
CA PRO A 163 -9.76 6.64 13.55
C PRO A 163 -9.81 7.08 12.07
N THR A 164 -10.38 8.26 11.82
CA THR A 164 -10.43 8.88 10.50
C THR A 164 -9.06 8.96 9.84
N ILE A 165 -8.99 8.65 8.55
CA ILE A 165 -7.75 8.64 7.78
C ILE A 165 -7.77 9.71 6.70
N VAL A 166 -6.79 10.60 6.71
CA VAL A 166 -6.57 11.58 5.63
C VAL A 166 -5.42 11.07 4.76
N HIS A 167 -5.69 10.75 3.49
CA HIS A 167 -4.73 10.12 2.57
C HIS A 167 -3.57 11.03 2.19
N ARG A 168 -3.83 12.29 1.89
CA ARG A 168 -2.89 13.38 1.56
C ARG A 168 -2.13 13.26 0.23
N ASP A 169 -2.36 12.24 -0.58
CA ASP A 169 -1.72 12.08 -1.89
C ASP A 169 -2.68 11.44 -2.92
N ILE A 170 -3.92 11.96 -2.99
CA ILE A 170 -4.89 11.50 -4.00
C ILE A 170 -4.51 12.05 -5.37
N LYS A 171 -4.17 11.13 -6.29
CA LYS A 171 -3.77 11.44 -7.66
C LYS A 171 -3.99 10.22 -8.57
N ALA A 172 -4.06 10.42 -9.85
CA ALA A 172 -4.35 9.36 -10.82
C ALA A 172 -3.36 8.17 -10.77
N SER A 173 -2.10 8.39 -10.35
CA SER A 173 -1.13 7.30 -10.19
C SER A 173 -1.37 6.45 -8.94
N ASN A 174 -2.13 6.95 -7.94
CA ASN A 174 -2.46 6.25 -6.72
C ASN A 174 -3.89 5.67 -6.74
N ILE A 175 -4.64 5.88 -7.82
CA ILE A 175 -5.88 5.17 -8.10
C ILE A 175 -5.55 3.98 -9.00
N LEU A 176 -5.61 2.78 -8.44
CA LEU A 176 -5.37 1.55 -9.16
C LEU A 176 -6.69 0.99 -9.70
N ILE A 177 -6.62 0.20 -10.76
CA ILE A 177 -7.81 -0.31 -11.46
C ILE A 177 -7.70 -1.84 -11.55
N ASP A 178 -8.73 -2.52 -11.07
CA ASP A 178 -8.82 -3.97 -11.17
C ASP A 178 -9.19 -4.45 -12.59
N GLU A 179 -9.34 -5.76 -12.78
CA GLU A 179 -9.68 -6.34 -14.07
C GLU A 179 -11.11 -6.00 -14.55
N ASN A 180 -12.01 -5.63 -13.63
CA ASN A 180 -13.39 -5.23 -13.89
C ASN A 180 -13.55 -3.70 -14.01
N LEU A 181 -12.44 -2.96 -14.03
CA LEU A 181 -12.37 -1.50 -14.05
C LEU A 181 -12.87 -0.82 -12.78
N HIS A 182 -12.91 -1.52 -11.64
CA HIS A 182 -13.19 -0.91 -10.35
C HIS A 182 -11.96 -0.15 -9.83
N PRO A 183 -12.13 1.08 -9.34
CA PRO A 183 -11.03 1.85 -8.79
C PRO A 183 -10.75 1.44 -7.34
N LYS A 184 -9.47 1.44 -6.98
CA LYS A 184 -8.99 1.22 -5.61
C LYS A 184 -7.91 2.24 -5.27
N ILE A 185 -8.11 2.98 -4.19
CA ILE A 185 -7.13 3.94 -3.66
C ILE A 185 -5.97 3.16 -3.04
N GLY A 186 -4.75 3.49 -3.41
CA GLY A 186 -3.53 2.88 -2.89
C GLY A 186 -2.48 3.92 -2.51
N ASP A 187 -1.34 3.46 -2.01
CA ASP A 187 -0.19 4.28 -1.57
C ASP A 187 -0.48 5.20 -0.38
N PHE A 188 -0.64 4.60 0.79
CA PHE A 188 -0.90 5.30 2.06
C PHE A 188 0.36 5.78 2.80
N GLY A 189 1.51 5.81 2.14
CA GLY A 189 2.79 6.20 2.74
C GLY A 189 2.82 7.61 3.33
N LEU A 190 1.96 8.51 2.84
CA LEU A 190 1.79 9.87 3.34
C LEU A 190 0.54 10.07 4.20
N ALA A 191 -0.27 9.03 4.40
CA ALA A 191 -1.53 9.14 5.13
C ALA A 191 -1.33 9.54 6.60
N LYS A 192 -2.37 10.11 7.21
CA LYS A 192 -2.35 10.54 8.60
C LYS A 192 -3.69 10.25 9.26
N LEU A 193 -3.63 9.72 10.49
CA LEU A 193 -4.80 9.59 11.35
C LEU A 193 -5.25 10.95 11.85
N PHE A 194 -6.55 11.15 11.87
CA PHE A 194 -7.18 12.30 12.47
C PHE A 194 -7.92 11.84 13.74
N PRO A 195 -7.36 12.10 14.94
CA PRO A 195 -8.00 11.69 16.19
C PRO A 195 -9.34 12.41 16.41
N GLU A 196 -10.34 11.69 16.90
CA GLU A 196 -11.71 12.21 17.10
C GLU A 196 -11.78 13.44 18.01
N ASN A 197 -10.82 13.61 18.91
CA ASN A 197 -10.79 14.70 19.89
C ASN A 197 -10.01 15.94 19.43
N VAL A 198 -9.58 16.01 18.15
CA VAL A 198 -8.73 17.08 17.63
C VAL A 198 -9.45 17.81 16.51
N THR A 199 -9.76 19.08 16.72
CA THR A 199 -10.42 19.93 15.70
C THR A 199 -9.43 20.46 14.65
N HIS A 200 -8.14 20.50 14.97
CA HIS A 200 -7.10 20.98 14.07
C HIS A 200 -5.85 20.11 14.13
N LEU A 201 -5.36 19.65 12.97
CA LEU A 201 -4.06 19.01 12.82
C LEU A 201 -3.11 19.99 12.13
N SER A 202 -2.14 20.52 12.88
CA SER A 202 -1.03 21.24 12.25
C SER A 202 -0.16 20.23 11.50
N THR A 203 -0.10 20.35 10.18
CA THR A 203 0.73 19.50 9.35
C THR A 203 1.46 20.35 8.32
N ARG A 204 2.70 19.94 7.98
CA ARG A 204 3.35 20.49 6.78
C ARG A 204 2.55 20.07 5.57
N VAL A 205 2.45 20.93 4.57
CA VAL A 205 1.87 20.56 3.27
C VAL A 205 2.65 19.34 2.75
N ALA A 206 1.93 18.29 2.44
CA ALA A 206 2.45 17.07 1.86
C ALA A 206 1.61 16.72 0.63
N GLY A 207 2.23 16.11 -0.36
CA GLY A 207 1.59 15.74 -1.61
C GLY A 207 2.58 15.81 -2.77
N THR A 208 2.10 15.48 -3.96
CA THR A 208 2.84 15.62 -5.22
C THR A 208 2.51 16.98 -5.83
N MET A 209 3.53 17.76 -6.20
CA MET A 209 3.39 18.97 -7.00
C MET A 209 3.27 18.61 -8.48
#